data_51b05451fe5ba69405dcb002e460c89d
#
_entry.id   51b05451fe5ba69405dcb002e460c89d
#
_cell.length_a   1.000
_cell.length_b   1.000
_cell.length_c   1.000
_cell.angle_alpha   90.00
_cell.angle_beta   90.00
_cell.angle_gamma   90.00
#
_symmetry.space_group_name_H-M   'P 1'
#
loop_
_entity.id
_entity.type
_entity.pdbx_description
1 polymer ?
#
loop_
_entity_poly.entity_id
_entity_poly.type
_entity_poly.pdbx_seq_one_letter_code
_entity_poly.pdbx_strand_id
1 'polypeptide(L)'
;MTAYLDLIMFAALMATILLGFPVAFSIAGVAVLFAYLGWMLGVMDISLMGALSQRAFGVLSNEVLIAIPLFVLMGAILEKSRIAEELLDTMGRLFGRLNGGLGISVVLVGALLAASTGIVGATVVAMGMIALPTMLRSGYDPRVAAGIVCTAGTLGQIIPPSTLLIILADVMSNAYQQAQYEQGKFSVEALSVGQFFAAALVPGLVLVVLYLVYIVVRGLLRPQDMPAALSGMTRPTRQEVIGAVVPPVLLIVAVLGAILGGIATPTEAASVGAIGALLMAGLRAGAPARVIAIGAFALILLGILSGLHPVRLQRNDLDGFDLAAGAFYALLTAGGAVAVLFALRSGLRKRILHEAVTSTTTMTAMIFATMLAAGVFSLVFIGLGGEERVAHILENMPGGPTGALIFSMLFIFVLGFFLDFVEISVIVLPLVTPSLIVMGHDPIWLGILIAINLQTSFLTPPFGFSLFYLRGAAPAEVTTRHIYQGVIPFIFLQAVGVILVWMLPGLATWLPSAIF
;
A
#
# COMPACT_ATOMS: atom_id res chain seq x y z
N MET A 1 -38.42 -3.57 -13.37
CA MET A 1 -37.54 -4.32 -12.46
C MET A 1 -36.27 -4.78 -13.18
N THR A 2 -36.38 -5.30 -14.39
CA THR A 2 -35.25 -5.71 -15.24
C THR A 2 -34.30 -4.57 -15.58
N ALA A 3 -34.79 -3.33 -15.74
CA ALA A 3 -33.99 -2.15 -16.09
C ALA A 3 -33.03 -1.66 -14.98
N TYR A 4 -33.10 -2.20 -13.78
CA TYR A 4 -32.26 -1.79 -12.63
C TYR A 4 -31.56 -2.98 -11.97
N LEU A 5 -31.38 -4.08 -12.70
CA LEU A 5 -30.75 -5.30 -12.17
C LEU A 5 -29.29 -5.06 -11.73
N ASP A 6 -28.59 -4.22 -12.42
CA ASP A 6 -27.23 -3.74 -12.11
C ASP A 6 -27.16 -3.05 -10.74
N LEU A 7 -28.07 -2.11 -10.46
CA LEU A 7 -28.13 -1.43 -9.16
C LEU A 7 -28.56 -2.36 -8.03
N ILE A 8 -29.53 -3.28 -8.31
CA ILE A 8 -29.96 -4.29 -7.34
C ILE A 8 -28.80 -5.25 -7.04
N MET A 9 -28.01 -5.63 -8.04
CA MET A 9 -26.81 -6.44 -7.87
C MET A 9 -25.79 -5.75 -6.94
N PHE A 10 -25.54 -4.45 -7.14
CA PHE A 10 -24.65 -3.70 -6.28
C PHE A 10 -25.18 -3.58 -4.84
N ALA A 11 -26.50 -3.34 -4.68
CA ALA A 11 -27.14 -3.30 -3.37
C ALA A 11 -27.09 -4.68 -2.67
N ALA A 12 -27.28 -5.78 -3.42
CA ALA A 12 -27.17 -7.12 -2.88
C ALA A 12 -25.75 -7.45 -2.44
N LEU A 13 -24.72 -6.98 -3.19
CA LEU A 13 -23.33 -7.10 -2.78
C LEU A 13 -23.08 -6.38 -1.46
N MET A 14 -23.53 -5.14 -1.33
CA MET A 14 -23.39 -4.38 -0.08
C MET A 14 -24.10 -5.08 1.09
N ALA A 15 -25.30 -5.61 0.86
CA ALA A 15 -26.04 -6.35 1.88
C ALA A 15 -25.30 -7.62 2.34
N THR A 16 -24.74 -8.42 1.41
CA THR A 16 -24.00 -9.64 1.77
C THR A 16 -22.72 -9.35 2.54
N ILE A 17 -22.01 -8.27 2.18
CA ILE A 17 -20.82 -7.84 2.91
C ILE A 17 -21.19 -7.37 4.32
N LEU A 18 -22.26 -6.58 4.48
CA LEU A 18 -22.75 -6.12 5.78
C LEU A 18 -23.23 -7.26 6.69
N LEU A 19 -23.69 -8.38 6.11
CA LEU A 19 -24.00 -9.61 6.86
C LEU A 19 -22.76 -10.35 7.37
N GLY A 20 -21.54 -9.92 6.98
CA GLY A 20 -20.29 -10.47 7.47
C GLY A 20 -19.76 -11.69 6.73
N PHE A 21 -20.27 -11.97 5.52
CA PHE A 21 -19.69 -13.02 4.68
C PHE A 21 -18.32 -12.60 4.14
N PRO A 22 -17.37 -13.55 3.92
CA PRO A 22 -16.08 -13.25 3.35
C PRO A 22 -16.22 -12.56 1.98
N VAL A 23 -15.54 -11.43 1.80
CA VAL A 23 -15.78 -10.49 0.70
C VAL A 23 -15.62 -11.12 -0.68
N ALA A 24 -14.54 -11.86 -0.93
CA ALA A 24 -14.32 -12.52 -2.22
C ALA A 24 -15.48 -13.47 -2.62
N PHE A 25 -15.99 -14.23 -1.65
CA PHE A 25 -17.13 -15.14 -1.89
C PHE A 25 -18.44 -14.36 -2.06
N SER A 26 -18.64 -13.24 -1.35
CA SER A 26 -19.80 -12.37 -1.53
C SER A 26 -19.83 -11.78 -2.93
N ILE A 27 -18.70 -11.26 -3.40
CA ILE A 27 -18.57 -10.68 -4.74
C ILE A 27 -18.88 -11.73 -5.82
N ALA A 28 -18.20 -12.89 -5.75
CA ALA A 28 -18.39 -13.95 -6.74
C ALA A 28 -19.82 -14.55 -6.69
N GLY A 29 -20.34 -14.81 -5.48
CA GLY A 29 -21.66 -15.40 -5.28
C GLY A 29 -22.79 -14.51 -5.80
N VAL A 30 -22.75 -13.22 -5.46
CA VAL A 30 -23.72 -12.24 -5.97
C VAL A 30 -23.62 -12.14 -7.49
N ALA A 31 -22.40 -12.05 -8.04
CA ALA A 31 -22.22 -11.98 -9.49
C ALA A 31 -22.82 -13.18 -10.22
N VAL A 32 -22.52 -14.41 -9.78
CA VAL A 32 -23.05 -15.63 -10.39
C VAL A 32 -24.59 -15.70 -10.28
N LEU A 33 -25.14 -15.32 -9.13
CA LEU A 33 -26.59 -15.29 -8.92
C LEU A 33 -27.27 -14.31 -9.88
N PHE A 34 -26.70 -13.10 -10.04
CA PHE A 34 -27.25 -12.09 -10.94
C PHE A 34 -27.00 -12.40 -12.43
N ALA A 35 -25.91 -13.10 -12.77
CA ALA A 35 -25.71 -13.64 -14.12
C ALA A 35 -26.83 -14.62 -14.49
N TYR A 36 -27.17 -15.55 -13.58
CA TYR A 36 -28.26 -16.50 -13.78
C TYR A 36 -29.62 -15.82 -13.87
N LEU A 37 -29.90 -14.86 -12.98
CA LEU A 37 -31.15 -14.07 -13.02
C LEU A 37 -31.24 -13.24 -14.31
N GLY A 38 -30.17 -12.59 -14.73
CA GLY A 38 -30.11 -11.80 -15.96
C GLY A 38 -30.37 -12.65 -17.22
N TRP A 39 -29.79 -13.86 -17.24
CA TRP A 39 -30.04 -14.83 -18.29
C TRP A 39 -31.50 -15.30 -18.30
N MET A 40 -32.06 -15.67 -17.16
CA MET A 40 -33.49 -16.10 -17.06
C MET A 40 -34.47 -15.01 -17.50
N LEU A 41 -34.13 -13.75 -17.25
CA LEU A 41 -34.96 -12.60 -17.63
C LEU A 41 -34.69 -12.10 -19.05
N GLY A 42 -33.73 -12.71 -19.77
CA GLY A 42 -33.40 -12.36 -21.15
C GLY A 42 -32.69 -11.00 -21.29
N VAL A 43 -32.08 -10.50 -20.19
CA VAL A 43 -31.38 -9.19 -20.13
C VAL A 43 -29.89 -9.36 -20.37
N MET A 44 -29.31 -10.52 -20.07
CA MET A 44 -27.89 -10.83 -20.18
C MET A 44 -27.66 -12.08 -21.03
N ASP A 45 -26.67 -12.01 -21.94
CA ASP A 45 -26.19 -13.19 -22.65
C ASP A 45 -25.20 -13.97 -21.78
N ILE A 46 -25.53 -15.21 -21.45
CA ILE A 46 -24.69 -16.10 -20.63
C ILE A 46 -23.35 -16.43 -21.29
N SER A 47 -23.24 -16.28 -22.62
CA SER A 47 -21.98 -16.49 -23.37
C SER A 47 -20.86 -15.57 -22.90
N LEU A 48 -21.17 -14.40 -22.34
CA LEU A 48 -20.22 -13.48 -21.74
C LEU A 48 -19.42 -14.13 -20.61
N MET A 49 -20.01 -15.11 -19.90
CA MET A 49 -19.29 -15.85 -18.85
C MET A 49 -18.12 -16.68 -19.40
N GLY A 50 -18.09 -16.95 -20.71
CA GLY A 50 -16.94 -17.58 -21.37
C GLY A 50 -15.65 -16.76 -21.28
N ALA A 51 -15.74 -15.44 -21.10
CA ALA A 51 -14.57 -14.56 -20.92
C ALA A 51 -13.91 -14.66 -19.52
N LEU A 52 -14.53 -15.37 -18.57
CA LEU A 52 -13.99 -15.48 -17.20
C LEU A 52 -12.61 -16.12 -17.15
N SER A 53 -12.39 -17.18 -17.93
CA SER A 53 -11.09 -17.86 -17.97
C SER A 53 -9.98 -16.93 -18.49
N GLN A 54 -10.27 -16.12 -19.50
CA GLN A 54 -9.33 -15.14 -20.04
C GLN A 54 -9.04 -14.02 -19.04
N ARG A 55 -10.07 -13.49 -18.36
CA ARG A 55 -9.90 -12.48 -17.30
C ARG A 55 -9.09 -13.04 -16.11
N ALA A 56 -9.40 -14.25 -15.65
CA ALA A 56 -8.63 -14.90 -14.59
C ALA A 56 -7.17 -15.12 -15.00
N PHE A 57 -6.93 -15.58 -16.22
CA PHE A 57 -5.57 -15.72 -16.76
C PHE A 57 -4.86 -14.36 -16.82
N GLY A 58 -5.52 -13.30 -17.26
CA GLY A 58 -4.98 -11.94 -17.30
C GLY A 58 -4.51 -11.45 -15.92
N VAL A 59 -5.30 -11.69 -14.86
CA VAL A 59 -4.90 -11.35 -13.48
C VAL A 59 -3.72 -12.18 -13.01
N LEU A 60 -3.74 -13.49 -13.24
CA LEU A 60 -2.69 -14.41 -12.75
C LEU A 60 -1.37 -14.30 -13.51
N SER A 61 -1.40 -13.85 -14.78
CA SER A 61 -0.21 -13.67 -15.61
C SER A 61 0.30 -12.23 -15.63
N ASN A 62 -0.32 -11.32 -14.88
CA ASN A 62 0.10 -9.91 -14.82
C ASN A 62 1.38 -9.77 -14.00
N GLU A 63 2.48 -9.45 -14.67
CA GLU A 63 3.81 -9.30 -14.07
C GLU A 63 3.88 -8.18 -13.02
N VAL A 64 3.07 -7.14 -13.17
CA VAL A 64 3.01 -6.02 -12.22
C VAL A 64 2.46 -6.48 -10.88
N LEU A 65 1.46 -7.37 -10.88
CA LEU A 65 0.82 -7.86 -9.67
C LEU A 65 1.71 -8.82 -8.86
N ILE A 66 2.76 -9.42 -9.48
CA ILE A 66 3.76 -10.24 -8.77
C ILE A 66 4.55 -9.40 -7.74
N ALA A 67 4.65 -8.09 -7.93
CA ALA A 67 5.26 -7.21 -6.95
C ALA A 67 4.52 -7.23 -5.60
N ILE A 68 3.20 -7.46 -5.59
CA ILE A 68 2.37 -7.49 -4.37
C ILE A 68 2.86 -8.53 -3.36
N PRO A 69 2.91 -9.84 -3.69
CA PRO A 69 3.39 -10.85 -2.74
C PRO A 69 4.83 -10.60 -2.28
N LEU A 70 5.68 -10.02 -3.12
CA LEU A 70 7.07 -9.73 -2.77
C LEU A 70 7.18 -8.55 -1.79
N PHE A 71 6.43 -7.48 -1.97
CA PHE A 71 6.38 -6.38 -0.99
C PHE A 71 5.71 -6.81 0.32
N VAL A 72 4.64 -7.60 0.25
CA VAL A 72 4.02 -8.18 1.45
C VAL A 72 5.00 -9.07 2.21
N LEU A 73 5.80 -9.89 1.51
CA LEU A 73 6.85 -10.71 2.11
C LEU A 73 7.93 -9.85 2.77
N MET A 74 8.39 -8.82 2.08
CA MET A 74 9.36 -7.86 2.62
C MET A 74 8.86 -7.27 3.94
N GLY A 75 7.63 -6.77 3.94
CA GLY A 75 7.01 -6.17 5.12
C GLY A 75 6.81 -7.17 6.27
N ALA A 76 6.31 -8.37 5.97
CA ALA A 76 6.10 -9.43 6.94
C ALA A 76 7.44 -9.88 7.59
N ILE A 77 8.52 -9.97 6.81
CA ILE A 77 9.85 -10.30 7.35
C ILE A 77 10.34 -9.19 8.29
N LEU A 78 10.20 -7.91 7.91
CA LEU A 78 10.61 -6.77 8.75
C LEU A 78 9.80 -6.70 10.04
N GLU A 79 8.50 -7.00 9.99
CA GLU A 79 7.62 -7.05 11.16
C GLU A 79 8.01 -8.22 12.09
N LYS A 80 8.06 -9.45 11.57
CA LYS A 80 8.29 -10.65 12.38
C LYS A 80 9.73 -10.76 12.90
N SER A 81 10.69 -10.04 12.32
CA SER A 81 12.07 -9.95 12.81
C SER A 81 12.27 -8.92 13.93
N ARG A 82 11.20 -8.23 14.38
CA ARG A 82 11.21 -7.19 15.41
C ARG A 82 12.08 -5.96 15.07
N ILE A 83 12.43 -5.78 13.80
CA ILE A 83 13.15 -4.58 13.34
C ILE A 83 12.29 -3.33 13.60
N ALA A 84 11.00 -3.46 13.40
CA ALA A 84 10.01 -2.41 13.69
C ALA A 84 10.00 -1.97 15.16
N GLU A 85 10.05 -2.94 16.09
CA GLU A 85 10.07 -2.69 17.55
C GLU A 85 11.33 -1.92 17.96
N GLU A 86 12.49 -2.37 17.46
CA GLU A 86 13.77 -1.74 17.76
C GLU A 86 13.89 -0.32 17.18
N LEU A 87 13.35 -0.14 15.97
CA LEU A 87 13.28 1.17 15.34
C LEU A 87 12.45 2.12 16.20
N LEU A 88 11.27 1.66 16.66
CA LEU A 88 10.38 2.47 17.49
C LEU A 88 10.99 2.78 18.86
N ASP A 89 11.62 1.80 19.52
CA ASP A 89 12.32 2.02 20.81
C ASP A 89 13.46 3.03 20.66
N THR A 90 14.30 2.87 19.64
CA THR A 90 15.43 3.75 19.38
C THR A 90 14.98 5.18 19.09
N MET A 91 13.97 5.35 18.22
CA MET A 91 13.41 6.66 17.88
C MET A 91 12.67 7.26 19.07
N GLY A 92 11.96 6.42 19.86
CA GLY A 92 11.28 6.84 21.09
C GLY A 92 12.26 7.39 22.13
N ARG A 93 13.43 6.76 22.30
CA ARG A 93 14.51 7.25 23.17
C ARG A 93 15.21 8.50 22.61
N LEU A 94 15.28 8.63 21.29
CA LEU A 94 15.89 9.79 20.63
C LEU A 94 15.07 11.06 20.85
N PHE A 95 13.75 10.99 20.61
CA PHE A 95 12.81 12.11 20.74
C PHE A 95 12.15 12.21 22.13
N GLY A 96 12.30 11.21 22.99
CA GLY A 96 11.55 11.07 24.23
C GLY A 96 11.67 12.24 25.23
N ARG A 97 12.63 13.12 25.09
CA ARG A 97 12.78 14.34 25.92
C ARG A 97 11.88 15.49 25.47
N LEU A 98 11.29 15.39 24.29
CA LEU A 98 10.38 16.39 23.76
C LEU A 98 8.95 16.05 24.14
N ASN A 99 8.14 17.06 24.51
CA ASN A 99 6.71 16.89 24.61
C ASN A 99 6.18 16.50 23.22
N GLY A 100 5.46 15.38 23.14
CA GLY A 100 5.06 14.82 21.84
C GLY A 100 6.12 13.95 21.15
N GLY A 101 7.31 13.79 21.73
CA GLY A 101 8.44 13.10 21.08
C GLY A 101 8.15 11.65 20.73
N LEU A 102 7.45 10.90 21.58
CA LEU A 102 7.00 9.55 21.23
C LEU A 102 5.99 9.56 20.07
N GLY A 103 5.10 10.55 20.01
CA GLY A 103 4.18 10.73 18.89
C GLY A 103 4.92 11.00 17.57
N ILE A 104 5.96 11.84 17.59
CA ILE A 104 6.85 12.08 16.44
C ILE A 104 7.49 10.75 16.00
N SER A 105 8.02 9.98 16.95
CA SER A 105 8.63 8.68 16.67
C SER A 105 7.63 7.71 16.03
N VAL A 106 6.40 7.66 16.54
CA VAL A 106 5.33 6.79 16.01
C VAL A 106 4.97 7.17 14.57
N VAL A 107 4.86 8.45 14.25
CA VAL A 107 4.56 8.88 12.88
C VAL A 107 5.71 8.57 11.92
N LEU A 108 6.95 8.87 12.31
CA LEU A 108 8.13 8.61 11.47
C LEU A 108 8.35 7.10 11.25
N VAL A 109 8.27 6.32 12.32
CA VAL A 109 8.40 4.86 12.25
C VAL A 109 7.20 4.25 11.52
N GLY A 110 5.98 4.77 11.76
CA GLY A 110 4.79 4.39 11.02
C GLY A 110 4.94 4.62 9.53
N ALA A 111 5.48 5.78 9.11
CA ALA A 111 5.76 6.08 7.70
C ALA A 111 6.79 5.11 7.08
N LEU A 112 7.85 4.76 7.82
CA LEU A 112 8.86 3.79 7.37
C LEU A 112 8.31 2.37 7.29
N LEU A 113 7.53 1.94 8.30
CA LEU A 113 6.87 0.64 8.28
C LEU A 113 5.81 0.56 7.19
N ALA A 114 5.07 1.64 7.02
CA ALA A 114 4.11 1.83 5.96
C ALA A 114 4.71 1.52 4.58
N ALA A 115 5.86 2.12 4.28
CA ALA A 115 6.62 1.87 3.06
C ALA A 115 7.11 0.42 2.92
N SER A 116 7.21 -0.34 4.00
CA SER A 116 7.66 -1.73 3.96
C SER A 116 6.53 -2.75 3.93
N THR A 117 5.39 -2.48 4.58
CA THR A 117 4.27 -3.43 4.70
C THR A 117 3.18 -3.20 3.65
N GLY A 118 2.93 -1.94 3.28
CA GLY A 118 1.88 -1.56 2.33
C GLY A 118 0.44 -1.93 2.77
N ILE A 119 0.24 -2.39 4.00
CA ILE A 119 -1.04 -2.90 4.51
C ILE A 119 -1.39 -2.21 5.82
N VAL A 120 -2.51 -1.48 5.83
CA VAL A 120 -2.98 -0.70 6.99
C VAL A 120 -3.21 -1.57 8.22
N GLY A 121 -3.93 -2.68 8.05
CA GLY A 121 -4.32 -3.52 9.18
C GLY A 121 -3.13 -4.05 9.97
N ALA A 122 -2.13 -4.60 9.29
CA ALA A 122 -0.92 -5.12 9.90
C ALA A 122 -0.15 -4.01 10.63
N THR A 123 0.01 -2.84 9.99
CA THR A 123 0.74 -1.71 10.57
C THR A 123 0.02 -1.14 11.80
N VAL A 124 -1.30 -0.95 11.73
CA VAL A 124 -2.10 -0.44 12.87
C VAL A 124 -2.06 -1.41 14.05
N VAL A 125 -2.19 -2.72 13.81
CA VAL A 125 -2.13 -3.76 14.85
C VAL A 125 -0.73 -3.78 15.49
N ALA A 126 0.33 -3.83 14.68
CA ALA A 126 1.71 -3.83 15.18
C ALA A 126 2.01 -2.58 16.02
N MET A 127 1.66 -1.38 15.51
CA MET A 127 1.85 -0.13 16.24
C MET A 127 0.95 -0.05 17.48
N GLY A 128 -0.27 -0.59 17.42
CA GLY A 128 -1.18 -0.69 18.56
C GLY A 128 -0.62 -1.56 19.69
N MET A 129 0.04 -2.65 19.36
CA MET A 129 0.65 -3.54 20.36
C MET A 129 1.97 -2.99 20.93
N ILE A 130 2.76 -2.27 20.15
CA ILE A 130 4.11 -1.83 20.53
C ILE A 130 4.11 -0.39 21.03
N ALA A 131 3.57 0.55 20.24
CA ALA A 131 3.63 1.98 20.51
C ALA A 131 2.61 2.41 21.57
N LEU A 132 1.36 1.96 21.46
CA LEU A 132 0.28 2.43 22.32
C LEU A 132 0.52 2.16 23.82
N PRO A 133 0.93 0.95 24.25
CA PRO A 133 1.25 0.71 25.66
C PRO A 133 2.42 1.57 26.16
N THR A 134 3.41 1.85 25.31
CA THR A 134 4.57 2.69 25.66
C THR A 134 4.16 4.16 25.82
N MET A 135 3.28 4.66 24.94
CA MET A 135 2.73 6.02 25.05
C MET A 135 1.87 6.18 26.31
N LEU A 136 1.00 5.21 26.63
CA LEU A 136 0.16 5.24 27.82
C LEU A 136 1.01 5.22 29.11
N ARG A 137 2.02 4.34 29.18
CA ARG A 137 2.96 4.30 30.32
C ARG A 137 3.74 5.60 30.48
N SER A 138 3.98 6.33 29.41
CA SER A 138 4.62 7.64 29.42
C SER A 138 3.66 8.79 29.75
N GLY A 139 2.39 8.49 30.08
CA GLY A 139 1.40 9.48 30.51
C GLY A 139 0.66 10.20 29.39
N TYR A 140 0.72 9.70 28.15
CA TYR A 140 -0.07 10.26 27.05
C TYR A 140 -1.57 10.10 27.30
N ASP A 141 -2.36 11.12 26.93
CA ASP A 141 -3.82 10.99 26.87
C ASP A 141 -4.19 9.84 25.90
N PRO A 142 -5.02 8.87 26.35
CA PRO A 142 -5.40 7.71 25.54
C PRO A 142 -6.02 8.07 24.18
N ARG A 143 -6.71 9.21 24.08
CA ARG A 143 -7.28 9.71 22.81
C ARG A 143 -6.18 10.10 21.85
N VAL A 144 -5.22 10.88 22.32
CA VAL A 144 -4.12 11.36 21.50
C VAL A 144 -3.24 10.20 21.05
N ALA A 145 -2.90 9.30 21.95
CA ALA A 145 -2.10 8.11 21.63
C ALA A 145 -2.80 7.24 20.58
N ALA A 146 -4.09 6.92 20.78
CA ALA A 146 -4.87 6.15 19.83
C ALA A 146 -4.98 6.83 18.44
N GLY A 147 -5.24 8.14 18.43
CA GLY A 147 -5.31 8.91 17.18
C GLY A 147 -4.01 8.89 16.38
N ILE A 148 -2.85 9.08 17.05
CA ILE A 148 -1.53 9.03 16.42
C ILE A 148 -1.27 7.64 15.84
N VAL A 149 -1.55 6.58 16.59
CA VAL A 149 -1.29 5.18 16.14
C VAL A 149 -2.17 4.81 14.94
N CYS A 150 -3.48 5.09 14.98
CA CYS A 150 -4.37 4.85 13.85
C CYS A 150 -3.87 5.56 12.59
N THR A 151 -3.55 6.84 12.74
CA THR A 151 -3.17 7.70 11.61
C THR A 151 -1.81 7.30 11.03
N ALA A 152 -0.82 7.01 11.89
CA ALA A 152 0.48 6.54 11.45
C ALA A 152 0.38 5.23 10.66
N GLY A 153 -0.53 4.33 11.07
CA GLY A 153 -0.77 3.06 10.36
C GLY A 153 -1.41 3.25 8.98
N THR A 154 -2.25 4.28 8.78
CA THR A 154 -2.87 4.52 7.47
C THR A 154 -1.91 5.10 6.43
N LEU A 155 -0.76 5.64 6.83
CA LEU A 155 0.27 6.13 5.89
C LEU A 155 0.76 5.05 4.93
N GLY A 156 0.61 3.76 5.27
CA GLY A 156 0.98 2.62 4.43
C GLY A 156 0.27 2.54 3.09
N GLN A 157 -0.82 3.25 2.93
CA GLN A 157 -1.53 3.31 1.66
C GLN A 157 -0.90 4.27 0.67
N ILE A 158 -0.38 5.41 1.14
CA ILE A 158 0.08 6.49 0.27
C ILE A 158 1.60 6.58 0.16
N ILE A 159 2.36 6.09 1.14
CA ILE A 159 3.83 6.14 1.09
C ILE A 159 4.38 4.95 0.29
N PRO A 160 5.09 5.18 -0.84
CA PRO A 160 5.67 4.12 -1.65
C PRO A 160 6.83 3.40 -0.91
N PRO A 161 7.03 2.10 -1.21
CA PRO A 161 6.22 1.22 -2.04
C PRO A 161 4.97 0.71 -1.31
N SER A 162 3.80 0.84 -1.92
CA SER A 162 2.51 0.49 -1.33
C SER A 162 1.73 -0.49 -2.20
N THR A 163 1.11 -1.49 -1.59
CA THR A 163 0.25 -2.47 -2.27
C THR A 163 -0.96 -1.78 -2.92
N LEU A 164 -1.56 -0.79 -2.25
CA LEU A 164 -2.65 0.00 -2.84
C LEU A 164 -2.20 0.68 -4.13
N LEU A 165 -1.05 1.34 -4.12
CA LEU A 165 -0.57 2.08 -5.29
C LEU A 165 -0.27 1.16 -6.48
N ILE A 166 0.15 -0.11 -6.23
CA ILE A 166 0.34 -1.09 -7.31
C ILE A 166 -0.99 -1.45 -7.96
N ILE A 167 -1.99 -1.81 -7.14
CA ILE A 167 -3.33 -2.14 -7.63
C ILE A 167 -3.96 -0.94 -8.32
N LEU A 168 -3.82 0.24 -7.72
CA LEU A 168 -4.35 1.48 -8.27
C LEU A 168 -3.69 1.83 -9.62
N ALA A 169 -2.38 1.65 -9.74
CA ALA A 169 -1.66 1.89 -11.00
C ALA A 169 -2.14 0.95 -12.12
N ASP A 170 -2.36 -0.33 -11.81
CA ASP A 170 -2.88 -1.31 -12.77
C ASP A 170 -4.30 -0.94 -13.21
N VAL A 171 -5.20 -0.67 -12.27
CA VAL A 171 -6.59 -0.30 -12.55
C VAL A 171 -6.68 1.03 -13.32
N MET A 172 -5.93 2.04 -12.90
CA MET A 172 -5.93 3.34 -13.56
C MET A 172 -5.29 3.30 -14.94
N SER A 173 -4.27 2.44 -15.14
CA SER A 173 -3.68 2.21 -16.47
C SER A 173 -4.71 1.60 -17.44
N ASN A 174 -5.47 0.60 -16.98
CA ASN A 174 -6.54 0.00 -17.76
C ASN A 174 -7.66 1.02 -18.07
N ALA A 175 -8.09 1.79 -17.08
CA ALA A 175 -9.09 2.85 -17.23
C ALA A 175 -8.63 3.96 -18.19
N TYR A 176 -7.35 4.34 -18.13
CA TYR A 176 -6.77 5.34 -19.02
C TYR A 176 -6.71 4.84 -20.46
N GLN A 177 -6.33 3.59 -20.67
CA GLN A 177 -6.34 2.97 -21.99
C GLN A 177 -7.77 2.92 -22.57
N GLN A 178 -8.76 2.50 -21.76
CA GLN A 178 -10.17 2.50 -22.16
C GLN A 178 -10.64 3.90 -22.56
N ALA A 179 -10.37 4.92 -21.74
CA ALA A 179 -10.72 6.31 -22.04
C ALA A 179 -10.07 6.82 -23.34
N GLN A 180 -8.83 6.42 -23.64
CA GLN A 180 -8.15 6.77 -24.90
C GLN A 180 -8.82 6.10 -26.11
N TYR A 181 -9.25 4.83 -26.00
CA TYR A 181 -10.01 4.16 -27.05
C TYR A 181 -11.36 4.85 -27.32
N GLU A 182 -12.09 5.24 -26.26
CA GLU A 182 -13.36 5.97 -26.38
C GLU A 182 -13.16 7.36 -27.02
N GLN A 183 -12.01 7.99 -26.79
CA GLN A 183 -11.61 9.25 -27.45
C GLN A 183 -11.10 9.06 -28.90
N GLY A 184 -11.06 7.81 -29.42
CA GLY A 184 -10.61 7.51 -30.78
C GLY A 184 -9.10 7.58 -30.99
N LYS A 185 -8.29 7.49 -29.92
CA LYS A 185 -6.82 7.44 -30.04
C LYS A 185 -6.36 6.05 -30.45
N PHE A 186 -5.56 5.96 -31.51
CA PHE A 186 -5.00 4.70 -32.01
C PHE A 186 -3.69 4.31 -31.31
N SER A 187 -2.93 5.27 -30.80
CA SER A 187 -1.74 5.03 -29.99
C SER A 187 -2.11 5.23 -28.52
N VAL A 188 -2.20 4.13 -27.78
CA VAL A 188 -2.65 4.11 -26.40
C VAL A 188 -1.44 4.09 -25.48
N GLU A 189 -1.39 5.03 -24.55
CA GLU A 189 -0.38 5.11 -23.52
C GLU A 189 -0.81 4.34 -22.28
N ALA A 190 0.12 3.62 -21.66
CA ALA A 190 -0.08 2.93 -20.40
C ALA A 190 0.59 3.69 -19.26
N LEU A 191 -0.04 3.66 -18.09
CA LEU A 191 0.55 4.22 -16.88
C LEU A 191 1.41 3.16 -16.18
N SER A 192 2.53 3.57 -15.62
CA SER A 192 3.42 2.68 -14.88
C SER A 192 3.25 2.81 -13.37
N VAL A 193 3.55 1.74 -12.64
CA VAL A 193 3.61 1.77 -11.16
C VAL A 193 4.66 2.77 -10.67
N GLY A 194 5.77 2.92 -11.40
CA GLY A 194 6.80 3.92 -11.09
C GLY A 194 6.25 5.34 -11.10
N GLN A 195 5.42 5.69 -12.09
CA GLN A 195 4.74 6.98 -12.14
C GLN A 195 3.82 7.18 -10.92
N PHE A 196 3.05 6.16 -10.53
CA PHE A 196 2.21 6.23 -9.33
C PHE A 196 3.01 6.36 -8.04
N PHE A 197 4.14 5.68 -7.92
CA PHE A 197 5.03 5.83 -6.77
C PHE A 197 5.63 7.23 -6.71
N ALA A 198 6.09 7.78 -7.85
CA ALA A 198 6.54 9.16 -7.92
C ALA A 198 5.43 10.15 -7.53
N ALA A 199 4.23 9.94 -8.07
CA ALA A 199 3.06 10.79 -7.82
C ALA A 199 2.63 10.81 -6.34
N ALA A 200 2.72 9.68 -5.66
CA ALA A 200 2.30 9.52 -4.27
C ALA A 200 3.32 10.06 -3.25
N LEU A 201 4.60 10.14 -3.65
CA LEU A 201 5.69 10.46 -2.72
C LEU A 201 5.52 11.85 -2.10
N VAL A 202 5.29 12.88 -2.92
CA VAL A 202 5.14 14.26 -2.42
C VAL A 202 3.88 14.43 -1.57
N PRO A 203 2.67 14.02 -2.00
CA PRO A 203 1.47 14.04 -1.18
C PRO A 203 1.61 13.25 0.13
N GLY A 204 2.23 12.07 0.08
CA GLY A 204 2.49 11.26 1.26
C GLY A 204 3.39 11.98 2.28
N LEU A 205 4.47 12.62 1.82
CA LEU A 205 5.34 13.44 2.67
C LEU A 205 4.62 14.66 3.23
N VAL A 206 3.74 15.32 2.44
CA VAL A 206 2.91 16.44 2.94
C VAL A 206 2.03 15.98 4.09
N LEU A 207 1.39 14.82 4.01
CA LEU A 207 0.59 14.28 5.11
C LEU A 207 1.45 14.00 6.35
N VAL A 208 2.63 13.41 6.19
CA VAL A 208 3.57 13.19 7.30
C VAL A 208 3.93 14.50 7.98
N VAL A 209 4.26 15.54 7.20
CA VAL A 209 4.58 16.88 7.73
C VAL A 209 3.39 17.47 8.46
N LEU A 210 2.18 17.39 7.92
CA LEU A 210 0.97 17.88 8.59
C LEU A 210 0.75 17.20 9.95
N TYR A 211 0.96 15.87 10.03
CA TYR A 211 0.85 15.13 11.29
C TYR A 211 1.94 15.53 12.30
N LEU A 212 3.18 15.67 11.83
CA LEU A 212 4.29 16.10 12.68
C LEU A 212 4.07 17.53 13.22
N VAL A 213 3.64 18.46 12.36
CA VAL A 213 3.30 19.84 12.77
C VAL A 213 2.21 19.83 13.83
N TYR A 214 1.13 19.05 13.63
CA TYR A 214 0.06 18.93 14.62
C TYR A 214 0.59 18.40 15.97
N ILE A 215 1.41 17.34 15.97
CA ILE A 215 1.96 16.77 17.19
C ILE A 215 2.86 17.78 17.92
N VAL A 216 3.73 18.49 17.18
CA VAL A 216 4.62 19.50 17.76
C VAL A 216 3.80 20.65 18.35
N VAL A 217 2.83 21.21 17.60
CA VAL A 217 1.99 22.31 18.06
C VAL A 217 1.18 21.90 19.29
N ARG A 218 0.57 20.71 19.28
CA ARG A 218 -0.18 20.20 20.42
C ARG A 218 0.71 19.94 21.64
N GLY A 219 1.92 19.39 21.41
CA GLY A 219 2.90 19.16 22.48
C GLY A 219 3.39 20.45 23.14
N LEU A 220 3.45 21.56 22.38
CA LEU A 220 3.80 22.88 22.91
C LEU A 220 2.60 23.54 23.63
N LEU A 221 1.38 23.42 23.08
CA LEU A 221 0.18 24.07 23.64
C LEU A 221 -0.42 23.29 24.82
N ARG A 222 -0.32 21.95 24.80
CA ARG A 222 -0.90 21.07 25.81
C ARG A 222 0.10 19.96 26.20
N PRO A 223 1.20 20.31 26.88
CA PRO A 223 2.25 19.35 27.24
C PRO A 223 1.75 18.22 28.15
N GLN A 224 0.67 18.44 28.89
CA GLN A 224 0.04 17.42 29.73
C GLN A 224 -0.61 16.28 28.92
N ASP A 225 -1.06 16.52 27.69
CA ASP A 225 -1.66 15.50 26.83
C ASP A 225 -0.59 14.55 26.24
N MET A 226 0.65 15.06 26.10
CA MET A 226 1.78 14.36 25.49
C MET A 226 3.09 14.68 26.23
N PRO A 227 3.22 14.26 27.48
CA PRO A 227 4.41 14.57 28.28
C PRO A 227 5.66 13.97 27.67
N ALA A 228 6.81 14.59 27.96
CA ALA A 228 8.10 13.98 27.66
C ALA A 228 8.21 12.61 28.34
N ALA A 229 8.76 11.62 27.66
CA ALA A 229 8.94 10.30 28.24
C ALA A 229 9.77 10.40 29.53
N LEU A 230 9.33 9.64 30.55
CA LEU A 230 9.84 9.74 31.91
C LEU A 230 11.38 9.75 31.97
N SER A 231 11.91 10.63 32.80
CA SER A 231 13.32 10.78 33.14
C SER A 231 13.90 9.46 33.66
N GLY A 232 14.52 8.69 32.78
CA GLY A 232 15.08 7.37 33.06
C GLY A 232 15.52 6.63 31.78
N MET A 233 15.04 7.06 30.61
CA MET A 233 15.53 6.50 29.35
C MET A 233 16.90 7.07 29.00
N THR A 234 17.91 6.21 28.94
CA THR A 234 19.26 6.58 28.43
C THR A 234 19.15 6.96 26.96
N ARG A 235 19.84 8.03 26.56
CA ARG A 235 19.93 8.38 25.13
C ARG A 235 20.52 7.22 24.36
N PRO A 236 19.98 6.88 23.19
CA PRO A 236 20.58 5.87 22.36
C PRO A 236 21.96 6.36 21.89
N THR A 237 22.92 5.45 21.85
CA THR A 237 24.24 5.73 21.29
C THR A 237 24.13 5.95 19.79
N ARG A 238 25.10 6.65 19.18
CA ARG A 238 25.14 6.83 17.72
C ARG A 238 25.12 5.48 16.98
N GLN A 239 25.79 4.46 17.53
CA GLN A 239 25.82 3.12 16.96
C GLN A 239 24.46 2.44 17.00
N GLU A 240 23.70 2.58 18.09
CA GLU A 240 22.32 2.06 18.19
C GLU A 240 21.41 2.75 17.17
N VAL A 241 21.48 4.09 17.04
CA VAL A 241 20.67 4.83 16.06
C VAL A 241 21.02 4.40 14.63
N ILE A 242 22.31 4.35 14.29
CA ILE A 242 22.75 3.93 12.95
C ILE A 242 22.33 2.48 12.70
N GLY A 243 22.52 1.58 13.66
CA GLY A 243 22.18 0.16 13.50
C GLY A 243 20.68 -0.14 13.38
N ALA A 244 19.84 0.65 14.04
CA ALA A 244 18.39 0.47 13.99
C ALA A 244 17.74 1.19 12.79
N VAL A 245 18.18 2.42 12.47
CA VAL A 245 17.51 3.29 11.50
C VAL A 245 18.07 3.12 10.09
N VAL A 246 19.40 3.08 9.94
CA VAL A 246 20.02 3.11 8.61
C VAL A 246 19.67 1.90 7.73
N PRO A 247 19.72 0.64 8.20
CA PRO A 247 19.45 -0.50 7.33
C PRO A 247 18.04 -0.51 6.73
N PRO A 248 16.93 -0.32 7.51
CA PRO A 248 15.59 -0.27 6.94
C PRO A 248 15.40 0.92 5.99
N VAL A 249 15.90 2.09 6.35
CA VAL A 249 15.82 3.29 5.49
C VAL A 249 16.58 3.09 4.19
N LEU A 250 17.80 2.55 4.26
CA LEU A 250 18.60 2.26 3.07
C LEU A 250 17.90 1.27 2.15
N LEU A 251 17.26 0.24 2.71
CA LEU A 251 16.50 -0.74 1.94
C LEU A 251 15.35 -0.08 1.19
N ILE A 252 14.55 0.74 1.87
CA ILE A 252 13.41 1.45 1.26
C ILE A 252 13.89 2.42 0.18
N VAL A 253 14.94 3.21 0.47
CA VAL A 253 15.51 4.16 -0.49
C VAL A 253 16.11 3.44 -1.69
N ALA A 254 16.77 2.30 -1.50
CA ALA A 254 17.33 1.51 -2.59
C ALA A 254 16.21 0.93 -3.49
N VAL A 255 15.17 0.35 -2.90
CA VAL A 255 14.02 -0.21 -3.64
C VAL A 255 13.29 0.90 -4.40
N LEU A 256 12.91 1.98 -3.71
CA LEU A 256 12.19 3.09 -4.33
C LEU A 256 13.05 3.81 -5.37
N GLY A 257 14.33 4.05 -5.05
CA GLY A 257 15.27 4.69 -5.96
C GLY A 257 15.53 3.87 -7.24
N ALA A 258 15.57 2.54 -7.14
CA ALA A 258 15.70 1.66 -8.31
C ALA A 258 14.48 1.75 -9.24
N ILE A 259 13.26 1.85 -8.67
CA ILE A 259 12.02 2.01 -9.44
C ILE A 259 11.94 3.39 -10.08
N LEU A 260 12.15 4.45 -9.29
CA LEU A 260 12.06 5.84 -9.78
C LEU A 260 13.19 6.18 -10.76
N GLY A 261 14.36 5.58 -10.58
CA GLY A 261 15.48 5.73 -11.52
C GLY A 261 15.33 4.91 -12.81
N GLY A 262 14.25 4.14 -12.97
CA GLY A 262 14.04 3.27 -14.13
C GLY A 262 15.06 2.12 -14.26
N ILE A 263 15.79 1.82 -13.17
CA ILE A 263 16.83 0.78 -13.14
C ILE A 263 16.19 -0.61 -13.02
N ALA A 264 15.09 -0.70 -12.28
CA ALA A 264 14.38 -1.95 -12.01
C ALA A 264 12.87 -1.77 -12.14
N THR A 265 12.20 -2.82 -12.59
CA THR A 265 10.74 -2.93 -12.52
C THR A 265 10.29 -3.02 -11.06
N PRO A 266 9.02 -2.72 -10.74
CA PRO A 266 8.48 -2.88 -9.38
C PRO A 266 8.68 -4.30 -8.82
N THR A 267 8.55 -5.33 -9.67
CA THR A 267 8.71 -6.74 -9.28
C THR A 267 10.17 -7.08 -8.96
N GLU A 268 11.12 -6.61 -9.78
CA GLU A 268 12.55 -6.77 -9.53
C GLU A 268 12.97 -6.06 -8.25
N ALA A 269 12.57 -4.81 -8.07
CA ALA A 269 12.87 -4.04 -6.88
C ALA A 269 12.26 -4.65 -5.61
N ALA A 270 11.02 -5.18 -5.69
CA ALA A 270 10.39 -5.91 -4.60
C ALA A 270 11.15 -7.18 -4.21
N SER A 271 11.70 -7.90 -5.22
CA SER A 271 12.53 -9.08 -5.01
C SER A 271 13.82 -8.72 -4.25
N VAL A 272 14.50 -7.66 -4.67
CA VAL A 272 15.69 -7.13 -3.97
C VAL A 272 15.32 -6.68 -2.56
N GLY A 273 14.18 -6.03 -2.38
CA GLY A 273 13.64 -5.64 -1.08
C GLY A 273 13.41 -6.83 -0.16
N ALA A 274 12.77 -7.89 -0.66
CA ALA A 274 12.51 -9.12 0.10
C ALA A 274 13.82 -9.82 0.52
N ILE A 275 14.81 -9.89 -0.39
CA ILE A 275 16.14 -10.43 -0.08
C ILE A 275 16.84 -9.56 0.97
N GLY A 276 16.83 -8.25 0.84
CA GLY A 276 17.41 -7.33 1.82
C GLY A 276 16.79 -7.47 3.20
N ALA A 277 15.44 -7.54 3.28
CA ALA A 277 14.73 -7.80 4.52
C ALA A 277 15.10 -9.15 5.14
N LEU A 278 15.23 -10.20 4.31
CA LEU A 278 15.65 -11.52 4.75
C LEU A 278 17.08 -11.51 5.33
N LEU A 279 18.02 -10.81 4.71
CA LEU A 279 19.39 -10.67 5.22
C LEU A 279 19.39 -9.95 6.57
N MET A 280 18.62 -8.87 6.73
CA MET A 280 18.48 -8.17 8.01
C MET A 280 17.85 -9.06 9.08
N ALA A 281 16.78 -9.79 8.75
CA ALA A 281 16.15 -10.75 9.65
C ALA A 281 17.11 -11.88 10.05
N GLY A 282 17.94 -12.36 9.11
CA GLY A 282 18.98 -13.35 9.35
C GLY A 282 20.01 -12.88 10.38
N LEU A 283 20.47 -11.62 10.29
CA LEU A 283 21.35 -11.02 11.30
C LEU A 283 20.71 -11.03 12.69
N ARG A 284 19.43 -10.64 12.79
CA ARG A 284 18.67 -10.67 14.05
C ARG A 284 18.44 -12.09 14.58
N ALA A 285 18.29 -13.04 13.68
CA ALA A 285 18.16 -14.46 14.04
C ALA A 285 19.49 -15.13 14.47
N GLY A 286 20.63 -14.41 14.41
CA GLY A 286 21.94 -14.89 14.83
C GLY A 286 22.75 -15.52 13.69
N ALA A 287 22.48 -15.19 12.43
CA ALA A 287 23.36 -15.55 11.33
C ALA A 287 24.74 -14.87 11.47
N PRO A 288 25.83 -15.47 10.97
CA PRO A 288 27.16 -14.88 11.05
C PRO A 288 27.22 -13.52 10.35
N ALA A 289 27.44 -12.44 11.12
CA ALA A 289 27.38 -11.08 10.60
C ALA A 289 28.35 -10.83 9.43
N ARG A 290 29.55 -11.43 9.48
CA ARG A 290 30.54 -11.31 8.39
C ARG A 290 30.02 -11.93 7.07
N VAL A 291 29.38 -13.10 7.13
CA VAL A 291 28.84 -13.77 5.94
C VAL A 291 27.71 -12.93 5.33
N ILE A 292 26.80 -12.44 6.17
CA ILE A 292 25.70 -11.58 5.71
C ILE A 292 26.22 -10.27 5.11
N ALA A 293 27.19 -9.63 5.76
CA ALA A 293 27.76 -8.36 5.28
C ALA A 293 28.50 -8.54 3.94
N ILE A 294 29.31 -9.58 3.79
CA ILE A 294 30.02 -9.89 2.54
C ILE A 294 29.01 -10.21 1.43
N GLY A 295 28.00 -11.03 1.71
CA GLY A 295 26.99 -11.39 0.72
C GLY A 295 26.09 -10.21 0.32
N ALA A 296 25.69 -9.36 1.28
CA ALA A 296 24.96 -8.13 0.98
C ALA A 296 25.79 -7.19 0.10
N PHE A 297 27.08 -7.00 0.43
CA PHE A 297 27.99 -6.20 -0.40
C PHE A 297 28.16 -6.80 -1.80
N ALA A 298 28.29 -8.13 -1.90
CA ALA A 298 28.39 -8.83 -3.18
C ALA A 298 27.14 -8.61 -4.06
N LEU A 299 25.94 -8.69 -3.47
CA LEU A 299 24.68 -8.46 -4.19
C LEU A 299 24.51 -7.00 -4.63
N ILE A 300 24.89 -6.04 -3.79
CA ILE A 300 24.88 -4.61 -4.14
C ILE A 300 25.86 -4.35 -5.28
N LEU A 301 27.07 -4.86 -5.17
CA LEU A 301 28.10 -4.71 -6.20
C LEU A 301 27.68 -5.36 -7.52
N LEU A 302 27.08 -6.55 -7.45
CA LEU A 302 26.50 -7.23 -8.62
C LEU A 302 25.45 -6.36 -9.30
N GLY A 303 24.51 -5.80 -8.53
CA GLY A 303 23.46 -4.92 -9.07
C GLY A 303 24.03 -3.68 -9.76
N ILE A 304 25.01 -3.03 -9.16
CA ILE A 304 25.65 -1.84 -9.75
C ILE A 304 26.43 -2.22 -11.02
N LEU A 305 27.26 -3.24 -10.96
CA LEU A 305 28.10 -3.64 -12.09
C LEU A 305 27.32 -4.21 -13.26
N SER A 306 26.28 -5.02 -12.99
CA SER A 306 25.40 -5.56 -14.05
C SER A 306 24.59 -4.46 -14.73
N GLY A 307 24.23 -3.40 -14.00
CA GLY A 307 23.58 -2.22 -14.58
C GLY A 307 24.52 -1.39 -15.45
N LEU A 308 25.79 -1.24 -15.05
CA LEU A 308 26.78 -0.49 -15.82
C LEU A 308 27.33 -1.27 -17.03
N HIS A 309 27.50 -2.57 -16.87
CA HIS A 309 28.03 -3.47 -17.93
C HIS A 309 27.23 -4.77 -17.98
N PRO A 310 26.08 -4.78 -18.71
CA PRO A 310 25.25 -5.97 -18.82
C PRO A 310 25.91 -7.02 -19.68
N VAL A 311 26.34 -8.13 -19.08
CA VAL A 311 26.92 -9.28 -19.79
C VAL A 311 25.82 -10.18 -20.29
N ARG A 312 25.70 -10.33 -21.62
CA ARG A 312 24.74 -11.23 -22.29
C ARG A 312 25.48 -12.49 -22.79
N LEU A 313 25.50 -13.52 -21.95
CA LEU A 313 26.19 -14.79 -22.26
C LEU A 313 25.62 -15.57 -23.46
N GLN A 314 24.47 -15.16 -23.98
CA GLN A 314 23.82 -15.79 -25.14
C GLN A 314 24.29 -15.22 -26.48
N ARG A 315 25.22 -14.25 -26.49
CA ARG A 315 25.80 -13.70 -27.73
C ARG A 315 26.87 -14.64 -28.27
N ASN A 316 26.94 -14.81 -29.59
CA ASN A 316 27.96 -15.62 -30.25
C ASN A 316 29.36 -14.95 -30.28
N ASP A 317 29.43 -13.63 -29.99
CA ASP A 317 30.64 -12.80 -30.04
C ASP A 317 31.04 -12.36 -28.62
N LEU A 318 31.39 -13.32 -27.78
CA LEU A 318 31.86 -13.04 -26.41
C LEU A 318 33.35 -12.69 -26.42
N ASP A 319 33.69 -11.48 -26.00
CA ASP A 319 35.07 -11.08 -25.74
C ASP A 319 35.59 -11.70 -24.43
N GLY A 320 36.93 -11.81 -24.33
CA GLY A 320 37.55 -12.31 -23.11
C GLY A 320 37.20 -11.48 -21.87
N PHE A 321 36.88 -10.19 -22.03
CA PHE A 321 36.39 -9.31 -20.97
C PHE A 321 34.98 -9.69 -20.52
N ASP A 322 34.06 -10.01 -21.45
CA ASP A 322 32.70 -10.46 -21.13
C ASP A 322 32.70 -11.77 -20.35
N LEU A 323 33.60 -12.71 -20.72
CA LEU A 323 33.78 -13.97 -19.99
C LEU A 323 34.31 -13.74 -18.58
N ALA A 324 35.30 -12.86 -18.40
CA ALA A 324 35.85 -12.51 -17.09
C ALA A 324 34.81 -11.79 -16.21
N ALA A 325 34.06 -10.85 -16.78
CA ALA A 325 32.96 -10.15 -16.10
C ALA A 325 31.84 -11.13 -15.71
N GLY A 326 31.45 -12.05 -16.59
CA GLY A 326 30.48 -13.10 -16.30
C GLY A 326 30.93 -14.03 -15.17
N ALA A 327 32.19 -14.47 -15.18
CA ALA A 327 32.74 -15.26 -14.09
C ALA A 327 32.75 -14.51 -12.76
N PHE A 328 33.09 -13.21 -12.78
CA PHE A 328 33.05 -12.36 -11.59
C PHE A 328 31.61 -12.17 -11.07
N TYR A 329 30.64 -11.96 -11.95
CA TYR A 329 29.22 -11.88 -11.56
C TYR A 329 28.71 -13.19 -10.98
N ALA A 330 29.14 -14.33 -11.54
CA ALA A 330 28.81 -15.63 -10.97
C ALA A 330 29.37 -15.82 -9.54
N LEU A 331 30.61 -15.34 -9.30
CA LEU A 331 31.21 -15.35 -7.96
C LEU A 331 30.44 -14.46 -6.97
N LEU A 332 30.06 -13.25 -7.37
CA LEU A 332 29.25 -12.34 -6.55
C LEU A 332 27.88 -12.95 -6.24
N THR A 333 27.23 -13.56 -7.24
CA THR A 333 25.96 -14.26 -7.07
C THR A 333 26.09 -15.44 -6.09
N ALA A 334 27.16 -16.23 -6.21
CA ALA A 334 27.43 -17.33 -5.28
C ALA A 334 27.64 -16.83 -3.84
N GLY A 335 28.39 -15.73 -3.65
CA GLY A 335 28.58 -15.10 -2.35
C GLY A 335 27.27 -14.60 -1.75
N GLY A 336 26.43 -13.97 -2.56
CA GLY A 336 25.08 -13.56 -2.18
C GLY A 336 24.17 -14.74 -1.82
N ALA A 337 24.18 -15.80 -2.63
CA ALA A 337 23.40 -17.01 -2.38
C ALA A 337 23.79 -17.69 -1.05
N VAL A 338 25.08 -17.74 -0.72
CA VAL A 338 25.56 -18.25 0.57
C VAL A 338 24.98 -17.43 1.72
N ALA A 339 25.02 -16.10 1.64
CA ALA A 339 24.45 -15.25 2.68
C ALA A 339 22.93 -15.44 2.83
N VAL A 340 22.20 -15.54 1.72
CA VAL A 340 20.76 -15.84 1.71
C VAL A 340 20.48 -17.21 2.36
N LEU A 341 21.26 -18.24 2.07
CA LEU A 341 21.10 -19.57 2.69
C LEU A 341 21.33 -19.54 4.21
N PHE A 342 22.32 -18.79 4.69
CA PHE A 342 22.54 -18.59 6.13
C PHE A 342 21.39 -17.82 6.78
N ALA A 343 20.88 -16.77 6.12
CA ALA A 343 19.73 -16.00 6.59
C ALA A 343 18.47 -16.85 6.66
N LEU A 344 18.18 -17.63 5.60
CA LEU A 344 17.07 -18.59 5.55
C LEU A 344 17.14 -19.60 6.69
N ARG A 345 18.30 -20.25 6.87
CA ARG A 345 18.48 -21.24 7.93
C ARG A 345 18.25 -20.64 9.33
N SER A 346 18.76 -19.44 9.57
CA SER A 346 18.61 -18.76 10.85
C SER A 346 17.16 -18.30 11.07
N GLY A 347 16.51 -17.75 10.04
CA GLY A 347 15.11 -17.32 10.08
C GLY A 347 14.13 -18.48 10.29
N LEU A 348 14.38 -19.65 9.67
CA LEU A 348 13.59 -20.87 9.88
C LEU A 348 13.73 -21.38 11.31
N ARG A 349 14.95 -21.41 11.88
CA ARG A 349 15.19 -21.84 13.25
C ARG A 349 14.44 -20.99 14.29
N LYS A 350 14.28 -19.70 14.04
CA LYS A 350 13.58 -18.75 14.92
C LYS A 350 12.10 -18.62 14.61
N ARG A 351 11.55 -19.40 13.66
CA ARG A 351 10.18 -19.34 13.15
C ARG A 351 9.79 -18.03 12.46
N ILE A 352 10.67 -17.03 12.40
CA ILE A 352 10.43 -15.73 11.75
C ILE A 352 9.94 -15.93 10.31
N LEU A 353 10.65 -16.77 9.56
CA LEU A 353 10.34 -17.01 8.16
C LEU A 353 9.04 -17.79 7.98
N HIS A 354 8.74 -18.75 8.87
CA HIS A 354 7.48 -19.48 8.83
C HIS A 354 6.27 -18.54 9.02
N GLU A 355 6.34 -17.67 10.02
CA GLU A 355 5.29 -16.70 10.28
C GLU A 355 5.15 -15.67 9.16
N ALA A 356 6.27 -15.17 8.62
CA ALA A 356 6.27 -14.22 7.52
C ALA A 356 5.67 -14.83 6.24
N VAL A 357 6.07 -16.06 5.87
CA VAL A 357 5.53 -16.75 4.69
C VAL A 357 4.05 -17.07 4.86
N THR A 358 3.62 -17.54 6.04
CA THR A 358 2.20 -17.81 6.30
C THR A 358 1.36 -16.53 6.17
N SER A 359 1.82 -15.42 6.77
CA SER A 359 1.15 -14.13 6.65
C SER A 359 1.08 -13.65 5.20
N THR A 360 2.19 -13.74 4.48
CA THR A 360 2.28 -13.36 3.06
C THR A 360 1.32 -14.20 2.21
N THR A 361 1.32 -15.52 2.38
CA THR A 361 0.44 -16.42 1.61
C THR A 361 -1.03 -16.10 1.87
N THR A 362 -1.42 -15.88 3.13
CA THR A 362 -2.80 -15.55 3.49
C THR A 362 -3.24 -14.23 2.86
N MET A 363 -2.41 -13.19 2.97
CA MET A 363 -2.74 -11.87 2.42
C MET A 363 -2.76 -11.88 0.88
N THR A 364 -1.78 -12.52 0.25
CA THR A 364 -1.73 -12.67 -1.21
C THR A 364 -2.96 -13.43 -1.72
N ALA A 365 -3.30 -14.56 -1.08
CA ALA A 365 -4.47 -15.34 -1.47
C ALA A 365 -5.77 -14.52 -1.34
N MET A 366 -5.91 -13.71 -0.27
CA MET A 366 -7.06 -12.83 -0.09
C MET A 366 -7.15 -11.79 -1.22
N ILE A 367 -6.04 -11.10 -1.53
CA ILE A 367 -6.00 -10.07 -2.56
C ILE A 367 -6.35 -10.66 -3.93
N PHE A 368 -5.68 -11.75 -4.34
CA PHE A 368 -5.92 -12.37 -5.64
C PHE A 368 -7.33 -13.00 -5.74
N ALA A 369 -7.84 -13.62 -4.67
CA ALA A 369 -9.21 -14.12 -4.63
C ALA A 369 -10.23 -12.98 -4.83
N THR A 370 -10.00 -11.83 -4.20
CA THR A 370 -10.86 -10.64 -4.37
C THR A 370 -10.77 -10.10 -5.79
N MET A 371 -9.56 -10.02 -6.38
CA MET A 371 -9.38 -9.55 -7.77
C MET A 371 -10.07 -10.48 -8.78
N LEU A 372 -9.95 -11.79 -8.60
CA LEU A 372 -10.64 -12.78 -9.45
C LEU A 372 -12.16 -12.66 -9.31
N ALA A 373 -12.68 -12.58 -8.10
CA ALA A 373 -14.10 -12.39 -7.83
C ALA A 373 -14.63 -11.08 -8.41
N ALA A 374 -13.87 -9.99 -8.29
CA ALA A 374 -14.19 -8.69 -8.89
C ALA A 374 -14.24 -8.75 -10.43
N GLY A 375 -13.37 -9.54 -11.05
CA GLY A 375 -13.41 -9.80 -12.49
C GLY A 375 -14.74 -10.44 -12.93
N VAL A 376 -15.28 -11.37 -12.13
CA VAL A 376 -16.59 -11.97 -12.35
C VAL A 376 -17.70 -10.91 -12.20
N PHE A 377 -17.64 -10.13 -11.11
CA PHE A 377 -18.63 -9.09 -10.82
C PHE A 377 -18.67 -8.02 -11.92
N SER A 378 -17.53 -7.50 -12.32
CA SER A 378 -17.41 -6.49 -13.37
C SER A 378 -18.00 -7.00 -14.69
N LEU A 379 -17.71 -8.26 -15.07
CA LEU A 379 -18.23 -8.84 -16.30
C LEU A 379 -19.78 -8.91 -16.30
N VAL A 380 -20.37 -9.34 -15.18
CA VAL A 380 -21.82 -9.41 -15.03
C VAL A 380 -22.45 -8.03 -14.97
N PHE A 381 -21.83 -7.09 -14.25
CA PHE A 381 -22.29 -5.72 -14.15
C PHE A 381 -22.34 -5.01 -15.51
N ILE A 382 -21.29 -5.20 -16.33
CA ILE A 382 -21.25 -4.71 -17.72
C ILE A 382 -22.33 -5.40 -18.54
N GLY A 383 -22.46 -6.72 -18.44
CA GLY A 383 -23.49 -7.48 -19.17
C GLY A 383 -24.93 -7.09 -18.83
N LEU A 384 -25.16 -6.50 -17.66
CA LEU A 384 -26.45 -5.95 -17.23
C LEU A 384 -26.65 -4.48 -17.62
N GLY A 385 -25.68 -3.84 -18.34
CA GLY A 385 -25.75 -2.43 -18.77
C GLY A 385 -25.34 -1.44 -17.68
N GLY A 386 -24.67 -1.90 -16.62
CA GLY A 386 -24.29 -1.05 -15.49
C GLY A 386 -23.22 -0.02 -15.84
N GLU A 387 -22.29 -0.33 -16.75
CA GLU A 387 -21.24 0.59 -17.20
C GLU A 387 -21.83 1.81 -17.90
N GLU A 388 -22.72 1.60 -18.89
CA GLU A 388 -23.41 2.69 -19.60
C GLU A 388 -24.24 3.55 -18.65
N ARG A 389 -24.87 2.93 -17.64
CA ARG A 389 -25.63 3.64 -16.62
C ARG A 389 -24.76 4.53 -15.75
N VAL A 390 -23.61 4.03 -15.29
CA VAL A 390 -22.66 4.82 -14.49
C VAL A 390 -22.14 6.01 -15.32
N ALA A 391 -21.73 5.78 -16.56
CA ALA A 391 -21.30 6.84 -17.47
C ALA A 391 -22.40 7.90 -17.64
N HIS A 392 -23.65 7.49 -17.93
CA HIS A 392 -24.78 8.41 -18.09
C HIS A 392 -25.09 9.20 -16.80
N ILE A 393 -24.98 8.58 -15.61
CA ILE A 393 -25.16 9.29 -14.34
C ILE A 393 -24.08 10.36 -14.18
N LEU A 394 -22.82 10.04 -14.45
CA LEU A 394 -21.70 10.98 -14.30
C LEU A 394 -21.76 12.11 -15.30
N GLU A 395 -22.11 11.84 -16.56
CA GLU A 395 -22.25 12.86 -17.62
C GLU A 395 -23.37 13.88 -17.33
N ASN A 396 -24.45 13.41 -16.72
CA ASN A 396 -25.60 14.25 -16.38
C ASN A 396 -25.52 14.87 -14.97
N MET A 397 -24.37 14.73 -14.29
CA MET A 397 -24.22 15.25 -12.93
C MET A 397 -24.21 16.79 -12.92
N PRO A 398 -24.98 17.44 -12.02
CA PRO A 398 -24.94 18.88 -11.86
C PRO A 398 -23.51 19.35 -11.54
N GLY A 399 -23.04 20.39 -12.24
CA GLY A 399 -21.68 20.93 -12.11
C GLY A 399 -20.68 20.36 -13.10
N GLY A 400 -21.12 19.53 -14.06
CA GLY A 400 -20.28 18.96 -15.12
C GLY A 400 -19.13 18.10 -14.58
N PRO A 401 -17.92 18.13 -15.18
CA PRO A 401 -16.79 17.29 -14.77
C PRO A 401 -16.44 17.40 -13.29
N THR A 402 -16.49 18.62 -12.74
CA THR A 402 -16.21 18.86 -11.31
C THR A 402 -17.28 18.24 -10.42
N GLY A 403 -18.57 18.34 -10.81
CA GLY A 403 -19.67 17.72 -10.08
C GLY A 403 -19.58 16.20 -10.08
N ALA A 404 -19.26 15.60 -11.23
CA ALA A 404 -19.03 14.17 -11.38
C ALA A 404 -17.86 13.68 -10.49
N LEU A 405 -16.77 14.44 -10.45
CA LEU A 405 -15.62 14.15 -9.59
C LEU A 405 -16.00 14.21 -8.10
N ILE A 406 -16.66 15.28 -7.64
CA ILE A 406 -17.09 15.41 -6.23
C ILE A 406 -18.03 14.27 -5.84
N PHE A 407 -19.00 13.94 -6.70
CA PHE A 407 -19.91 12.82 -6.47
C PHE A 407 -19.15 11.50 -6.35
N SER A 408 -18.24 11.23 -7.27
CA SER A 408 -17.43 10.01 -7.27
C SER A 408 -16.55 9.92 -6.02
N MET A 409 -15.90 11.01 -5.62
CA MET A 409 -15.09 11.06 -4.41
C MET A 409 -15.91 10.81 -3.15
N LEU A 410 -17.12 11.41 -3.06
CA LEU A 410 -18.03 11.17 -1.94
C LEU A 410 -18.54 9.72 -1.93
N PHE A 411 -18.87 9.17 -3.09
CA PHE A 411 -19.31 7.79 -3.22
C PHE A 411 -18.22 6.80 -2.78
N ILE A 412 -16.98 6.96 -3.26
CA ILE A 412 -15.82 6.17 -2.86
C ILE A 412 -15.56 6.32 -1.36
N PHE A 413 -15.65 7.54 -0.81
CA PHE A 413 -15.48 7.80 0.61
C PHE A 413 -16.49 7.01 1.47
N VAL A 414 -17.77 7.01 1.08
CA VAL A 414 -18.83 6.27 1.79
C VAL A 414 -18.61 4.76 1.67
N LEU A 415 -18.23 4.27 0.50
CA LEU A 415 -17.92 2.86 0.31
C LEU A 415 -16.73 2.40 1.15
N GLY A 416 -15.73 3.25 1.35
CA GLY A 416 -14.56 2.95 2.17
C GLY A 416 -14.86 2.74 3.67
N PHE A 417 -16.11 2.95 4.11
CA PHE A 417 -16.55 2.51 5.44
C PHE A 417 -16.83 1.00 5.50
N PHE A 418 -17.12 0.38 4.38
CA PHE A 418 -17.61 -1.01 4.30
C PHE A 418 -16.70 -1.93 3.50
N LEU A 419 -15.99 -1.37 2.53
CA LEU A 419 -15.11 -2.08 1.62
C LEU A 419 -13.65 -1.69 1.89
N ASP A 420 -12.75 -2.66 1.79
CA ASP A 420 -11.32 -2.40 1.82
C ASP A 420 -10.87 -1.74 0.50
N PHE A 421 -9.65 -1.21 0.48
CA PHE A 421 -9.09 -0.54 -0.70
C PHE A 421 -9.00 -1.46 -1.92
N VAL A 422 -8.77 -2.77 -1.70
CA VAL A 422 -8.68 -3.75 -2.79
C VAL A 422 -10.03 -3.84 -3.52
N GLU A 423 -11.12 -4.04 -2.77
CA GLU A 423 -12.45 -4.18 -3.35
C GLU A 423 -12.88 -2.91 -4.10
N ILE A 424 -12.66 -1.73 -3.50
CA ILE A 424 -13.01 -0.47 -4.15
C ILE A 424 -12.19 -0.30 -5.42
N SER A 425 -10.89 -0.57 -5.37
CA SER A 425 -10.01 -0.40 -6.53
C SER A 425 -10.40 -1.31 -7.69
N VAL A 426 -10.78 -2.55 -7.44
CA VAL A 426 -11.05 -3.53 -8.51
C VAL A 426 -12.50 -3.60 -8.95
N ILE A 427 -13.47 -3.11 -8.14
CA ILE A 427 -14.90 -3.13 -8.47
C ILE A 427 -15.38 -1.76 -8.93
N VAL A 428 -15.08 -0.72 -8.15
CA VAL A 428 -15.68 0.60 -8.32
C VAL A 428 -14.88 1.47 -9.29
N LEU A 429 -13.55 1.47 -9.16
CA LEU A 429 -12.73 2.36 -9.99
C LEU A 429 -12.84 2.04 -11.48
N PRO A 430 -12.84 0.78 -11.97
CA PRO A 430 -13.04 0.50 -13.38
C PRO A 430 -14.35 1.05 -13.96
N LEU A 431 -15.36 1.23 -13.11
CA LEU A 431 -16.67 1.74 -13.53
C LEU A 431 -16.74 3.28 -13.58
N VAL A 432 -15.96 3.96 -12.75
CA VAL A 432 -16.07 5.39 -12.54
C VAL A 432 -14.93 6.16 -13.23
N THR A 433 -13.71 5.62 -13.17
CA THR A 433 -12.51 6.36 -13.60
C THR A 433 -12.41 6.56 -15.12
N PRO A 434 -12.83 5.63 -16.02
CA PRO A 434 -12.81 5.90 -17.44
C PRO A 434 -13.61 7.14 -17.82
N SER A 435 -14.85 7.26 -17.32
CA SER A 435 -15.71 8.42 -17.58
C SER A 435 -15.09 9.73 -17.06
N LEU A 436 -14.50 9.72 -15.85
CA LEU A 436 -13.82 10.91 -15.31
C LEU A 436 -12.61 11.32 -16.14
N ILE A 437 -11.85 10.36 -16.67
CA ILE A 437 -10.71 10.63 -17.56
C ILE A 437 -11.19 11.19 -18.90
N VAL A 438 -12.26 10.64 -19.49
CA VAL A 438 -12.88 11.17 -20.72
C VAL A 438 -13.36 12.62 -20.52
N MET A 439 -13.85 12.96 -19.32
CA MET A 439 -14.23 14.33 -18.93
C MET A 439 -13.04 15.29 -18.75
N GLY A 440 -11.81 14.83 -18.93
CA GLY A 440 -10.59 15.65 -18.94
C GLY A 440 -9.79 15.69 -17.66
N HIS A 441 -10.06 14.80 -16.69
CA HIS A 441 -9.24 14.69 -15.49
C HIS A 441 -7.94 13.91 -15.77
N ASP A 442 -6.82 14.42 -15.27
CA ASP A 442 -5.52 13.73 -15.37
C ASP A 442 -5.57 12.40 -14.58
N PRO A 443 -5.21 11.26 -15.20
CA PRO A 443 -5.36 9.95 -14.58
C PRO A 443 -4.42 9.73 -13.37
N ILE A 444 -3.21 10.31 -13.38
CA ILE A 444 -2.26 10.19 -12.27
C ILE A 444 -2.77 11.00 -11.07
N TRP A 445 -3.12 12.25 -11.29
CA TRP A 445 -3.68 13.12 -10.25
C TRP A 445 -4.97 12.54 -9.66
N LEU A 446 -5.88 12.04 -10.50
CA LEU A 446 -7.12 11.41 -10.08
C LEU A 446 -6.85 10.19 -9.19
N GLY A 447 -5.91 9.31 -9.59
CA GLY A 447 -5.54 8.14 -8.80
C GLY A 447 -4.98 8.51 -7.43
N ILE A 448 -4.11 9.51 -7.34
CA ILE A 448 -3.57 9.97 -6.04
C ILE A 448 -4.66 10.61 -5.17
N LEU A 449 -5.55 11.39 -5.77
CA LEU A 449 -6.69 11.96 -5.06
C LEU A 449 -7.59 10.88 -4.47
N ILE A 450 -7.88 9.82 -5.23
CA ILE A 450 -8.61 8.63 -4.77
C ILE A 450 -7.86 7.92 -3.64
N ALA A 451 -6.54 7.75 -3.75
CA ALA A 451 -5.75 7.09 -2.71
C ALA A 451 -5.83 7.81 -1.36
N ILE A 452 -5.72 9.14 -1.34
CA ILE A 452 -5.83 9.94 -0.11
C ILE A 452 -7.27 9.92 0.42
N ASN A 453 -8.26 9.93 -0.46
CA ASN A 453 -9.67 9.84 -0.10
C ASN A 453 -10.00 8.50 0.59
N LEU A 454 -9.52 7.39 0.05
CA LEU A 454 -9.62 6.06 0.67
C LEU A 454 -8.93 6.02 2.03
N GLN A 455 -7.73 6.59 2.15
CA GLN A 455 -7.03 6.70 3.43
C GLN A 455 -7.86 7.48 4.46
N THR A 456 -8.55 8.54 4.03
CA THR A 456 -9.41 9.35 4.90
C THR A 456 -10.63 8.58 5.37
N SER A 457 -11.29 7.81 4.48
CA SER A 457 -12.44 6.99 4.85
C SER A 457 -12.06 5.90 5.88
N PHE A 458 -10.87 5.32 5.76
CA PHE A 458 -10.37 4.30 6.68
C PHE A 458 -10.09 4.81 8.10
N LEU A 459 -9.90 6.11 8.25
CA LEU A 459 -9.71 6.76 9.55
C LEU A 459 -11.01 7.35 10.11
N THR A 460 -12.11 7.38 9.33
CA THR A 460 -13.32 8.11 9.70
C THR A 460 -14.34 7.22 10.41
N PRO A 461 -14.80 7.61 11.64
CA PRO A 461 -15.91 6.93 12.31
C PRO A 461 -17.20 6.95 11.47
N PRO A 462 -18.11 5.97 11.66
CA PRO A 462 -18.06 4.92 12.69
C PRO A 462 -17.35 3.63 12.26
N PHE A 463 -17.09 3.41 10.97
CA PHE A 463 -16.68 2.12 10.41
C PHE A 463 -15.26 2.08 9.84
N GLY A 464 -14.45 3.12 10.03
CA GLY A 464 -13.09 3.15 9.51
C GLY A 464 -12.26 1.92 9.91
N PHE A 465 -11.71 1.20 8.95
CA PHE A 465 -10.98 -0.07 9.18
C PHE A 465 -9.82 0.07 10.16
N SER A 466 -9.06 1.17 10.12
CA SER A 466 -7.95 1.40 11.06
C SER A 466 -8.43 1.46 12.52
N LEU A 467 -9.65 1.93 12.75
CA LEU A 467 -10.24 2.03 14.08
C LEU A 467 -10.57 0.65 14.65
N PHE A 468 -11.10 -0.25 13.81
CA PHE A 468 -11.38 -1.64 14.20
C PHE A 468 -10.09 -2.42 14.48
N TYR A 469 -9.09 -2.29 13.62
CA TYR A 469 -7.81 -2.92 13.81
C TYR A 469 -7.16 -2.47 15.13
N LEU A 470 -7.16 -1.16 15.38
CA LEU A 470 -6.63 -0.67 16.66
C LEU A 470 -7.46 -1.16 17.84
N ARG A 471 -8.79 -1.19 17.73
CA ARG A 471 -9.65 -1.67 18.82
C ARG A 471 -9.35 -3.12 19.18
N GLY A 472 -9.03 -3.96 18.19
CA GLY A 472 -8.63 -5.37 18.43
C GLY A 472 -7.26 -5.52 19.10
N ALA A 473 -6.35 -4.57 18.91
CA ALA A 473 -4.98 -4.60 19.44
C ALA A 473 -4.76 -3.73 20.69
N ALA A 474 -5.68 -2.80 20.98
CA ALA A 474 -5.52 -1.83 22.04
C ALA A 474 -5.74 -2.45 23.44
N PRO A 475 -4.98 -1.99 24.46
CA PRO A 475 -5.25 -2.33 25.86
C PRO A 475 -6.66 -1.95 26.30
N ALA A 476 -7.18 -2.63 27.34
CA ALA A 476 -8.55 -2.43 27.83
C ALA A 476 -8.86 -0.98 28.26
N GLU A 477 -7.84 -0.24 28.67
CA GLU A 477 -7.93 1.18 29.07
C GLU A 477 -8.31 2.11 27.92
N VAL A 478 -8.02 1.70 26.66
CA VAL A 478 -8.34 2.48 25.46
C VAL A 478 -9.70 2.05 24.92
N THR A 479 -10.72 2.85 25.16
CA THR A 479 -12.09 2.59 24.70
C THR A 479 -12.28 3.02 23.24
N THR A 480 -13.33 2.50 22.57
CA THR A 480 -13.72 2.94 21.23
C THR A 480 -13.96 4.46 21.16
N ARG A 481 -14.51 5.04 22.23
CA ARG A 481 -14.70 6.50 22.34
C ARG A 481 -13.37 7.26 22.33
N HIS A 482 -12.33 6.74 22.98
CA HIS A 482 -10.99 7.34 22.94
C HIS A 482 -10.44 7.33 21.53
N ILE A 483 -10.59 6.21 20.81
CA ILE A 483 -10.14 6.08 19.41
C ILE A 483 -10.86 7.09 18.52
N TYR A 484 -12.20 7.14 18.58
CA TYR A 484 -13.00 8.05 17.75
C TYR A 484 -12.67 9.52 18.01
N GLN A 485 -12.54 9.92 19.27
CA GLN A 485 -12.17 11.29 19.61
C GLN A 485 -10.73 11.65 19.20
N GLY A 486 -9.83 10.64 19.27
CA GLY A 486 -8.42 10.83 18.94
C GLY A 486 -8.15 11.03 17.45
N VAL A 487 -8.94 10.40 16.58
CA VAL A 487 -8.72 10.49 15.13
C VAL A 487 -9.31 11.75 14.50
N ILE A 488 -10.28 12.43 15.14
CA ILE A 488 -10.93 13.62 14.58
C ILE A 488 -9.95 14.67 14.06
N PRO A 489 -8.92 15.10 14.80
CA PRO A 489 -7.98 16.10 14.29
C PRO A 489 -7.24 15.62 13.03
N PHE A 490 -6.92 14.33 12.98
CA PHE A 490 -6.20 13.76 11.85
C PHE A 490 -7.08 13.59 10.61
N ILE A 491 -8.38 13.35 10.75
CA ILE A 491 -9.35 13.38 9.65
C ILE A 491 -9.37 14.78 9.02
N PHE A 492 -9.38 15.83 9.84
CA PHE A 492 -9.30 17.21 9.33
C PHE A 492 -7.98 17.47 8.58
N LEU A 493 -6.85 16.95 9.08
CA LEU A 493 -5.55 17.07 8.40
C LEU A 493 -5.53 16.32 7.07
N GLN A 494 -6.14 15.14 7.01
CA GLN A 494 -6.28 14.38 5.76
C GLN A 494 -7.19 15.12 4.77
N ALA A 495 -8.32 15.70 5.24
CA ALA A 495 -9.18 16.52 4.40
C ALA A 495 -8.41 17.73 3.85
N VAL A 496 -7.56 18.38 4.65
CA VAL A 496 -6.63 19.41 4.16
C VAL A 496 -5.69 18.84 3.11
N GLY A 497 -5.15 17.65 3.30
CA GLY A 497 -4.32 16.95 2.31
C GLY A 497 -5.06 16.72 0.98
N VAL A 498 -6.31 16.24 1.03
CA VAL A 498 -7.17 16.09 -0.16
C VAL A 498 -7.38 17.44 -0.86
N ILE A 499 -7.71 18.49 -0.12
CA ILE A 499 -7.90 19.84 -0.66
C ILE A 499 -6.60 20.38 -1.29
N LEU A 500 -5.46 20.19 -0.65
CA LEU A 500 -4.17 20.61 -1.19
C LEU A 500 -3.84 19.95 -2.52
N VAL A 501 -4.03 18.62 -2.63
CA VAL A 501 -3.81 17.90 -3.89
C VAL A 501 -4.82 18.28 -4.95
N TRP A 502 -6.08 18.57 -4.54
CA TRP A 502 -7.10 19.07 -5.45
C TRP A 502 -6.74 20.44 -6.03
N MET A 503 -6.36 21.40 -5.16
CA MET A 503 -6.06 22.77 -5.56
C MET A 503 -4.69 22.93 -6.23
N LEU A 504 -3.76 22.04 -5.93
CA LEU A 504 -2.38 22.03 -6.42
C LEU A 504 -2.04 20.68 -7.07
N PRO A 505 -2.57 20.40 -8.29
CA PRO A 505 -2.33 19.15 -8.99
C PRO A 505 -0.84 18.83 -9.16
N GLY A 506 0.00 19.86 -9.26
CA GLY A 506 1.46 19.72 -9.32
C GLY A 506 2.08 18.93 -8.17
N LEU A 507 1.42 18.83 -7.01
CA LEU A 507 1.88 17.98 -5.91
C LEU A 507 1.93 16.50 -6.31
N ALA A 508 1.01 16.05 -7.16
CA ALA A 508 0.96 14.68 -7.64
C ALA A 508 1.63 14.50 -9.02
N THR A 509 1.62 15.53 -9.88
CA THR A 509 2.05 15.39 -11.28
C THR A 509 3.47 15.86 -11.54
N TRP A 510 4.03 16.76 -10.69
CA TRP A 510 5.37 17.33 -10.90
C TRP A 510 6.48 16.28 -10.91
N LEU A 511 6.53 15.42 -9.91
CA LEU A 511 7.62 14.44 -9.79
C LEU A 511 7.55 13.36 -10.88
N PRO A 512 6.38 12.78 -11.23
CA PRO A 512 6.28 11.90 -12.39
C PRO A 512 6.76 12.54 -13.69
N SER A 513 6.31 13.76 -13.98
CA SER A 513 6.70 14.46 -15.23
C SER A 513 8.17 14.91 -15.26
N ALA A 514 8.85 14.96 -14.11
CA ALA A 514 10.28 15.27 -14.04
C ALA A 514 11.17 14.03 -14.22
N ILE A 515 10.63 12.83 -13.96
CA ILE A 515 11.39 11.57 -14.00
C ILE A 515 11.09 10.78 -15.27
N PHE A 516 9.83 10.74 -15.68
CA PHE A 516 9.30 9.94 -16.80
C PHE A 516 8.85 10.83 -17.95
#